data_7d258ae5d2a86d256dcbb9b5dce4d3f3
#
_entry.id   7d258ae5d2a86d256dcbb9b5dce4d3f3
#
_cell.length_a   1.000
_cell.length_b   1.000
_cell.length_c   1.000
_cell.angle_alpha   90.00
_cell.angle_beta   90.00
_cell.angle_gamma   90.00
#
_symmetry.space_group_name_H-M   'P 1'
#
loop_
_entity.id
_entity.type
_entity.pdbx_description
1 polymer ?
#
loop_
_entity_poly.entity_id
_entity_poly.type
_entity_poly.pdbx_seq_one_letter_code
_entity_poly.pdbx_strand_id
1 'polypeptide(L)'
;IKQAEEHDMKLVITFTNYWEAFGGMGQYVKWYQMSQGKSVGNSKVDEKDTCDFYTNETIKGWYKDYIKTLLNHTNYYTGEKLMDSEAVFCWELSNEPRCTVDEFCKDDILYNWAKEMSAYVKSIDPYHMVSVGDEGFYNLGYQEAARQDLPSSAYSGYYGVDFDKLMTIDTVDFGTPHMYVDQWGFDLGDDDLEWIKRHAQTTSSADKPIIFEEFGLTDKTKRDAAYSDWLDIVTGDYYEGVEYQGFNYWMIASYLDDGTLYQDYDGYTVYGPEGIEKTDSTRTLMMNAAAKMEKKNIVNTTDKSTYSFDRSKSGNVVVNVSMKEGSISGVEVGGKKLSSDDYTIRGNAVTIKASYLKRQELAKYSCRILTTGGNQPKFNLTVSDSSIPKPIISPEIISVDVNPKKCSDVDITMDRKTSEFRGIVADGKALAEGTDYTTSGDT
;
A
#
# COMPACT_ATOMS: atom_id res chain seq x y z
N ILE A 1 6.86 -0.90 -5.69
CA ILE A 1 6.19 -0.62 -6.96
C ILE A 1 5.93 -1.92 -7.72
N LYS A 2 6.95 -2.64 -8.23
CA LYS A 2 6.76 -3.86 -9.02
C LYS A 2 5.83 -4.89 -8.36
N GLN A 3 5.99 -5.15 -7.06
CA GLN A 3 5.12 -6.08 -6.34
C GLN A 3 3.67 -5.55 -6.25
N ALA A 4 3.49 -4.24 -6.09
CA ALA A 4 2.18 -3.63 -6.10
C ALA A 4 1.48 -3.81 -7.46
N GLU A 5 2.20 -3.58 -8.56
CA GLU A 5 1.69 -3.84 -9.93
C GLU A 5 1.31 -5.30 -10.12
N GLU A 6 2.16 -6.25 -9.71
CA GLU A 6 1.90 -7.69 -9.82
C GLU A 6 0.67 -8.15 -9.02
N HIS A 7 0.33 -7.43 -7.96
CA HIS A 7 -0.79 -7.73 -7.07
C HIS A 7 -2.02 -6.82 -7.26
N ASP A 8 -2.00 -5.94 -8.27
CA ASP A 8 -3.07 -4.96 -8.53
C ASP A 8 -3.35 -4.06 -7.30
N MET A 9 -2.28 -3.71 -6.59
CA MET A 9 -2.32 -2.81 -5.43
C MET A 9 -2.02 -1.39 -5.85
N LYS A 10 -2.71 -0.44 -5.26
CA LYS A 10 -2.44 0.99 -5.42
C LYS A 10 -1.73 1.53 -4.18
N LEU A 11 -0.80 2.46 -4.39
CA LEU A 11 0.08 2.97 -3.36
C LEU A 11 -0.13 4.48 -3.18
N VAL A 12 -0.35 4.91 -1.95
CA VAL A 12 -0.13 6.29 -1.53
C VAL A 12 1.33 6.41 -1.12
N ILE A 13 2.06 7.30 -1.76
CA ILE A 13 3.50 7.52 -1.52
C ILE A 13 3.68 8.82 -0.74
N THR A 14 3.93 8.68 0.54
CA THR A 14 4.17 9.80 1.45
C THR A 14 5.61 10.27 1.38
N PHE A 15 5.84 11.56 1.12
CA PHE A 15 7.19 12.11 0.94
C PHE A 15 7.98 12.30 2.24
N THR A 16 7.30 12.64 3.32
CA THR A 16 7.94 12.87 4.62
C THR A 16 6.97 12.61 5.77
N ASN A 17 7.40 12.85 7.00
CA ASN A 17 6.63 12.63 8.20
C ASN A 17 6.82 13.81 9.16
N TYR A 18 5.78 14.25 9.84
CA TYR A 18 5.92 15.20 10.94
C TYR A 18 6.73 14.60 12.11
N TRP A 19 6.50 13.31 12.35
CA TRP A 19 7.19 12.57 13.41
C TRP A 19 8.64 12.27 13.03
N GLU A 20 9.47 11.96 14.02
CA GLU A 20 10.90 11.64 13.76
C GLU A 20 11.12 10.28 13.06
N ALA A 21 10.06 9.47 12.96
CA ALA A 21 10.11 8.22 12.22
C ALA A 21 10.57 8.44 10.77
N PHE A 22 11.48 7.61 10.31
CA PHE A 22 12.09 7.67 8.96
C PHE A 22 12.79 8.99 8.64
N GLY A 23 13.25 9.71 9.67
CA GLY A 23 13.94 10.99 9.54
C GLY A 23 13.03 12.22 9.66
N GLY A 24 11.85 12.19 9.09
CA GLY A 24 10.83 13.24 9.23
C GLY A 24 11.26 14.67 8.92
N MET A 25 10.36 15.61 9.16
CA MET A 25 10.59 17.05 8.95
C MET A 25 11.74 17.58 9.83
N GLY A 26 11.85 17.08 11.06
CA GLY A 26 12.90 17.47 11.99
C GLY A 26 14.32 17.20 11.44
N GLN A 27 14.49 16.20 10.60
CA GLN A 27 15.80 15.91 10.00
C GLN A 27 16.23 17.00 8.98
N TYR A 28 15.29 17.56 8.22
CA TYR A 28 15.59 18.69 7.32
C TYR A 28 16.03 19.93 8.12
N VAL A 29 15.36 20.20 9.23
CA VAL A 29 15.72 21.31 10.14
C VAL A 29 17.12 21.09 10.72
N LYS A 30 17.45 19.86 11.16
CA LYS A 30 18.80 19.51 11.62
C LYS A 30 19.86 19.75 10.54
N TRP A 31 19.63 19.31 9.32
CA TRP A 31 20.55 19.57 8.20
C TRP A 31 20.75 21.05 7.95
N TYR A 32 19.67 21.84 8.00
CA TYR A 32 19.78 23.28 7.87
C TYR A 32 20.61 23.89 8.99
N GLN A 33 20.36 23.56 10.24
CA GLN A 33 21.13 24.03 11.39
C GLN A 33 22.61 23.67 11.27
N MET A 34 22.93 22.45 10.85
CA MET A 34 24.30 22.01 10.58
C MET A 34 24.95 22.83 9.46
N SER A 35 24.24 23.15 8.39
CA SER A 35 24.74 24.00 7.30
C SER A 35 25.09 25.40 7.76
N GLN A 36 24.45 25.88 8.85
CA GLN A 36 24.72 27.15 9.50
C GLN A 36 25.86 27.06 10.57
N GLY A 37 26.53 25.91 10.64
CA GLY A 37 27.64 25.71 11.60
C GLY A 37 27.17 25.42 13.03
N LYS A 38 25.89 25.15 13.26
CA LYS A 38 25.39 24.74 14.58
C LYS A 38 25.73 23.28 14.86
N SER A 39 26.10 22.97 16.10
CA SER A 39 26.22 21.58 16.57
C SER A 39 24.82 21.06 16.89
N VAL A 40 24.40 20.02 16.20
CA VAL A 40 23.08 19.40 16.36
C VAL A 40 23.25 18.01 16.96
N GLY A 41 22.62 17.77 18.12
CA GLY A 41 22.58 16.47 18.75
C GLY A 41 21.55 15.51 18.11
N ASN A 42 21.48 14.31 18.65
CA ASN A 42 20.47 13.32 18.25
C ASN A 42 19.08 13.56 18.87
N SER A 43 18.93 14.60 19.69
CA SER A 43 17.66 14.93 20.33
C SER A 43 16.59 15.32 19.30
N LYS A 44 15.33 15.11 19.65
CA LYS A 44 14.18 15.62 18.92
C LYS A 44 14.36 17.14 18.66
N VAL A 45 13.98 17.59 17.49
CA VAL A 45 13.92 19.03 17.18
C VAL A 45 12.76 19.63 17.96
N ASP A 46 12.97 20.79 18.58
CA ASP A 46 11.88 21.51 19.24
C ASP A 46 10.76 21.83 18.24
N GLU A 47 9.52 21.76 18.66
CA GLU A 47 8.35 22.03 17.79
C GLU A 47 8.42 23.41 17.13
N LYS A 48 8.89 24.43 17.85
CA LYS A 48 9.12 25.76 17.30
C LYS A 48 10.09 25.75 16.11
N ASP A 49 11.15 24.93 16.17
CA ASP A 49 12.14 24.83 15.10
C ASP A 49 11.60 23.97 13.94
N THR A 50 10.66 23.04 14.19
CA THR A 50 9.99 22.26 13.16
C THR A 50 9.20 23.15 12.19
N CYS A 51 8.69 24.30 12.64
CA CYS A 51 8.04 25.29 11.79
C CYS A 51 8.94 25.81 10.67
N ASP A 52 10.26 25.76 10.84
CA ASP A 52 11.23 26.11 9.78
C ASP A 52 11.06 25.21 8.53
N PHE A 53 10.55 24.00 8.70
CA PHE A 53 10.28 23.11 7.57
C PHE A 53 9.29 23.75 6.58
N TYR A 54 8.29 24.43 7.07
CA TYR A 54 7.24 25.03 6.26
C TYR A 54 7.64 26.40 5.67
N THR A 55 8.55 27.13 6.33
CA THR A 55 8.79 28.56 6.04
C THR A 55 10.17 28.85 5.49
N ASN A 56 11.18 28.00 5.79
CA ASN A 56 12.55 28.23 5.37
C ASN A 56 12.77 27.85 3.90
N GLU A 57 13.09 28.84 3.06
CA GLU A 57 13.24 28.64 1.61
C GLU A 57 14.33 27.59 1.24
N THR A 58 15.41 27.50 2.04
CA THR A 58 16.46 26.50 1.80
C THR A 58 15.94 25.09 2.06
N ILE A 59 15.20 24.88 3.17
CA ILE A 59 14.59 23.59 3.51
C ILE A 59 13.54 23.22 2.47
N LYS A 60 12.66 24.15 2.11
CA LYS A 60 11.68 23.91 1.04
C LYS A 60 12.34 23.56 -0.29
N GLY A 61 13.48 24.19 -0.59
CA GLY A 61 14.29 23.86 -1.76
C GLY A 61 14.77 22.40 -1.73
N TRP A 62 15.34 21.94 -0.62
CA TRP A 62 15.79 20.55 -0.47
C TRP A 62 14.63 19.55 -0.55
N TYR A 63 13.50 19.90 0.03
CA TYR A 63 12.30 19.06 -0.04
C TYR A 63 11.76 18.96 -1.48
N LYS A 64 11.75 20.06 -2.23
CA LYS A 64 11.41 20.05 -3.67
C LYS A 64 12.39 19.24 -4.49
N ASP A 65 13.68 19.30 -4.21
CA ASP A 65 14.71 18.51 -4.90
C ASP A 65 14.53 17.01 -4.62
N TYR A 66 14.17 16.64 -3.39
CA TYR A 66 13.83 15.26 -3.02
C TYR A 66 12.60 14.77 -3.80
N ILE A 67 11.50 15.53 -3.78
CA ILE A 67 10.28 15.22 -4.56
C ILE A 67 10.65 14.99 -6.03
N LYS A 68 11.33 15.95 -6.64
CA LYS A 68 11.73 15.85 -8.04
C LYS A 68 12.59 14.62 -8.33
N THR A 69 13.52 14.30 -7.45
CA THR A 69 14.39 13.13 -7.57
C THR A 69 13.59 11.85 -7.49
N LEU A 70 12.65 11.74 -6.53
CA LEU A 70 11.82 10.57 -6.33
C LEU A 70 10.89 10.34 -7.53
N LEU A 71 10.14 11.34 -7.97
CA LEU A 71 9.21 11.23 -9.09
C LEU A 71 9.93 10.79 -10.39
N ASN A 72 11.12 11.32 -10.63
CA ASN A 72 11.93 11.01 -11.81
C ASN A 72 12.82 9.77 -11.66
N HIS A 73 12.82 9.15 -10.49
CA HIS A 73 13.62 7.95 -10.26
C HIS A 73 13.14 6.80 -11.14
N THR A 74 14.05 6.24 -11.94
CA THR A 74 13.75 5.05 -12.73
C THR A 74 13.84 3.82 -11.83
N ASN A 75 12.73 3.14 -11.66
CA ASN A 75 12.67 1.92 -10.87
C ASN A 75 13.51 0.83 -11.53
N TYR A 76 14.43 0.26 -10.76
CA TYR A 76 15.36 -0.76 -11.24
C TYR A 76 14.65 -2.01 -11.79
N TYR A 77 13.54 -2.41 -11.17
CA TYR A 77 12.84 -3.64 -11.53
C TYR A 77 11.85 -3.49 -12.68
N THR A 78 11.27 -2.30 -12.85
CA THR A 78 10.28 -2.04 -13.92
C THR A 78 10.89 -1.31 -15.11
N GLY A 79 11.99 -0.57 -14.89
CA GLY A 79 12.61 0.27 -15.91
C GLY A 79 11.85 1.56 -16.20
N GLU A 80 10.78 1.85 -15.46
CA GLU A 80 9.92 3.02 -15.59
C GLU A 80 10.18 4.03 -14.49
N LYS A 81 9.89 5.31 -14.73
CA LYS A 81 9.91 6.30 -13.67
C LYS A 81 8.80 6.04 -12.67
N LEU A 82 8.99 6.43 -11.40
CA LEU A 82 7.92 6.28 -10.40
C LEU A 82 6.67 7.06 -10.78
N MET A 83 6.82 8.24 -11.38
CA MET A 83 5.70 9.05 -11.84
C MET A 83 4.98 8.49 -13.07
N ASP A 84 5.48 7.42 -13.68
CA ASP A 84 4.85 6.76 -14.83
C ASP A 84 4.18 5.43 -14.41
N SER A 85 4.30 5.02 -13.13
CA SER A 85 3.79 3.74 -12.64
C SER A 85 2.31 3.79 -12.30
N GLU A 86 1.53 2.93 -12.90
CA GLU A 86 0.10 2.78 -12.61
C GLU A 86 -0.19 2.27 -11.18
N ALA A 87 0.81 1.74 -10.46
CA ALA A 87 0.65 1.35 -9.07
C ALA A 87 0.62 2.55 -8.12
N VAL A 88 1.19 3.67 -8.49
CA VAL A 88 1.08 4.90 -7.71
C VAL A 88 -0.34 5.45 -7.87
N PHE A 89 -1.03 5.62 -6.76
CA PHE A 89 -2.36 6.24 -6.71
C PHE A 89 -2.25 7.72 -6.41
N CYS A 90 -1.41 8.06 -5.46
CA CYS A 90 -1.29 9.41 -4.93
C CYS A 90 0.13 9.70 -4.44
N TRP A 91 0.54 10.94 -4.63
CA TRP A 91 1.67 11.56 -3.94
C TRP A 91 1.14 12.32 -2.73
N GLU A 92 1.60 11.96 -1.57
CA GLU A 92 1.20 12.58 -0.32
C GLU A 92 2.32 13.46 0.23
N LEU A 93 1.96 14.71 0.57
CA LEU A 93 2.96 15.69 0.96
C LEU A 93 3.66 15.33 2.28
N SER A 94 2.94 14.85 3.26
CA SER A 94 3.52 14.43 4.53
C SER A 94 2.54 13.60 5.34
N ASN A 95 3.01 12.63 6.08
CA ASN A 95 2.21 12.05 7.14
C ASN A 95 2.06 13.05 8.29
N GLU A 96 0.81 13.35 8.65
CA GLU A 96 0.39 14.12 9.83
C GLU A 96 1.12 15.46 10.04
N PRO A 97 1.18 16.33 9.03
CA PRO A 97 1.84 17.63 9.18
C PRO A 97 1.11 18.51 10.19
N ARG A 98 1.81 18.96 11.22
CA ARG A 98 1.30 19.83 12.29
C ARG A 98 2.16 21.06 12.48
N CYS A 99 1.55 22.12 12.99
CA CYS A 99 2.22 23.34 13.38
C CYS A 99 1.60 23.86 14.70
N THR A 100 2.00 23.26 15.83
CA THR A 100 1.30 23.33 17.13
C THR A 100 1.64 24.54 18.00
N VAL A 101 2.60 25.37 17.61
CA VAL A 101 3.05 26.48 18.44
C VAL A 101 2.47 27.79 17.96
N ASP A 102 1.45 28.29 18.64
CA ASP A 102 0.67 29.51 18.28
C ASP A 102 1.50 30.72 17.88
N GLU A 103 2.63 30.98 18.55
CA GLU A 103 3.46 32.15 18.21
C GLU A 103 4.28 31.97 16.93
N PHE A 104 4.57 30.73 16.51
CA PHE A 104 5.37 30.40 15.34
C PHE A 104 4.53 29.92 14.17
N CYS A 105 3.37 29.35 14.42
CA CYS A 105 2.47 28.74 13.46
C CYS A 105 1.23 29.62 13.21
N LYS A 106 1.48 30.89 12.88
CA LYS A 106 0.45 31.87 12.53
C LYS A 106 0.26 31.95 11.02
N ASP A 107 -0.77 32.66 10.62
CA ASP A 107 -0.93 33.19 9.26
C ASP A 107 -1.01 32.08 8.18
N ASP A 108 -1.71 30.97 8.49
CA ASP A 108 -1.93 29.90 7.52
C ASP A 108 -0.66 29.23 7.00
N ILE A 109 0.37 29.12 7.81
CA ILE A 109 1.67 28.58 7.40
C ILE A 109 1.54 27.20 6.74
N LEU A 110 0.82 26.27 7.37
CA LEU A 110 0.63 24.93 6.85
C LEU A 110 -0.19 24.95 5.55
N TYR A 111 -1.26 25.73 5.49
CA TYR A 111 -2.05 25.92 4.28
C TYR A 111 -1.21 26.46 3.12
N ASN A 112 -0.42 27.48 3.35
CA ASN A 112 0.43 28.09 2.31
C ASN A 112 1.50 27.10 1.83
N TRP A 113 2.09 26.34 2.74
CA TRP A 113 3.05 25.30 2.41
C TRP A 113 2.39 24.17 1.59
N ALA A 114 1.24 23.67 2.01
CA ALA A 114 0.50 22.63 1.29
C ALA A 114 0.13 23.08 -0.12
N LYS A 115 -0.34 24.34 -0.26
CA LYS A 115 -0.64 24.94 -1.57
C LYS A 115 0.59 25.04 -2.47
N GLU A 116 1.73 25.47 -1.93
CA GLU A 116 2.99 25.58 -2.68
C GLU A 116 3.51 24.20 -3.11
N MET A 117 3.52 23.22 -2.18
CA MET A 117 4.10 21.91 -2.45
C MET A 117 3.22 21.07 -3.35
N SER A 118 1.90 21.09 -3.18
CA SER A 118 0.98 20.38 -4.08
C SER A 118 1.05 20.93 -5.51
N ALA A 119 1.12 22.25 -5.67
CA ALA A 119 1.33 22.87 -6.97
C ALA A 119 2.69 22.47 -7.58
N TYR A 120 3.74 22.36 -6.76
CA TYR A 120 5.05 21.92 -7.23
C TYR A 120 5.01 20.45 -7.70
N VAL A 121 4.37 19.54 -6.96
CA VAL A 121 4.19 18.15 -7.38
C VAL A 121 3.44 18.10 -8.72
N LYS A 122 2.31 18.79 -8.83
CA LYS A 122 1.51 18.87 -10.08
C LYS A 122 2.27 19.46 -11.26
N SER A 123 3.26 20.32 -11.02
CA SER A 123 4.12 20.85 -12.09
C SER A 123 5.07 19.81 -12.69
N ILE A 124 5.36 18.72 -11.96
CA ILE A 124 6.22 17.62 -12.40
C ILE A 124 5.36 16.46 -12.91
N ASP A 125 4.35 16.10 -12.14
CA ASP A 125 3.41 15.01 -12.42
C ASP A 125 1.96 15.53 -12.37
N PRO A 126 1.38 15.91 -13.51
CA PRO A 126 0.02 16.41 -13.56
C PRO A 126 -1.05 15.30 -13.54
N TYR A 127 -0.66 14.03 -13.57
CA TYR A 127 -1.58 12.90 -13.75
C TYR A 127 -2.00 12.24 -12.43
N HIS A 128 -1.04 11.98 -11.55
CA HIS A 128 -1.35 11.37 -10.26
C HIS A 128 -2.02 12.35 -9.32
N MET A 129 -2.84 11.82 -8.42
CA MET A 129 -3.46 12.61 -7.37
C MET A 129 -2.43 13.10 -6.35
N VAL A 130 -2.77 14.17 -5.65
CA VAL A 130 -1.97 14.75 -4.57
C VAL A 130 -2.85 14.93 -3.35
N SER A 131 -2.41 14.43 -2.20
CA SER A 131 -3.01 14.69 -0.89
C SER A 131 -2.05 15.43 0.04
N VAL A 132 -2.58 15.98 1.11
CA VAL A 132 -1.76 16.62 2.15
C VAL A 132 -1.22 15.56 3.13
N GLY A 133 -2.03 14.56 3.48
CA GLY A 133 -1.75 13.56 4.52
C GLY A 133 -1.98 14.10 5.93
N ASP A 134 -2.88 15.08 6.05
CA ASP A 134 -3.25 15.66 7.32
C ASP A 134 -4.33 14.86 8.03
N GLU A 135 -4.35 14.96 9.35
CA GLU A 135 -5.28 14.22 10.20
C GLU A 135 -6.73 14.72 10.13
N GLY A 136 -6.95 15.86 9.47
CA GLY A 136 -8.28 16.44 9.33
C GLY A 136 -8.68 17.42 10.44
N PHE A 137 -7.76 17.91 11.26
CA PHE A 137 -8.10 18.87 12.30
C PHE A 137 -8.71 20.15 11.75
N TYR A 138 -9.67 20.70 12.51
CA TYR A 138 -10.40 21.92 12.17
C TYR A 138 -9.87 23.13 12.92
N ASN A 139 -10.13 24.31 12.37
CA ASN A 139 -9.80 25.59 13.00
C ASN A 139 -11.04 26.46 13.20
N LEU A 140 -11.99 25.98 14.01
CA LEU A 140 -13.18 26.75 14.41
C LEU A 140 -12.85 27.82 15.47
N GLY A 141 -11.70 27.71 16.13
CA GLY A 141 -11.35 28.46 17.32
C GLY A 141 -11.94 27.89 18.62
N TYR A 142 -11.27 28.13 19.74
CA TYR A 142 -11.65 27.57 21.06
C TYR A 142 -13.08 27.87 21.49
N GLN A 143 -13.57 29.09 21.26
CA GLN A 143 -14.90 29.50 21.68
C GLN A 143 -16.00 28.79 20.90
N GLU A 144 -15.81 28.63 19.60
CA GLU A 144 -16.77 27.97 18.73
C GLU A 144 -16.78 26.46 18.94
N ALA A 145 -15.64 25.83 19.09
CA ALA A 145 -15.55 24.42 19.44
C ALA A 145 -16.28 24.12 20.77
N ALA A 146 -16.03 24.93 21.81
CA ALA A 146 -16.72 24.80 23.10
C ALA A 146 -18.23 25.07 23.00
N ARG A 147 -18.66 26.01 22.12
CA ARG A 147 -20.10 26.27 21.92
C ARG A 147 -20.83 25.09 21.28
N GLN A 148 -20.13 24.33 20.45
CA GLN A 148 -20.64 23.13 19.79
C GLN A 148 -20.42 21.84 20.56
N ASP A 149 -19.83 21.94 21.78
CA ASP A 149 -19.46 20.77 22.62
C ASP A 149 -18.51 19.80 21.92
N LEU A 150 -17.57 20.33 21.12
CA LEU A 150 -16.60 19.56 20.36
C LEU A 150 -15.25 19.47 21.08
N PRO A 151 -14.50 18.35 20.94
CA PRO A 151 -13.15 18.19 21.49
C PRO A 151 -12.21 19.32 21.05
N SER A 152 -11.80 20.17 21.96
CA SER A 152 -11.10 21.44 21.64
C SER A 152 -9.78 21.21 20.92
N SER A 153 -9.03 20.16 21.23
CA SER A 153 -7.75 19.84 20.58
C SER A 153 -7.92 19.60 19.07
N ALA A 154 -8.98 18.93 18.69
CA ALA A 154 -9.23 18.56 17.29
C ALA A 154 -9.91 19.67 16.46
N TYR A 155 -10.64 20.61 17.13
CA TYR A 155 -11.48 21.56 16.44
C TYR A 155 -11.07 23.04 16.62
N SER A 156 -10.12 23.35 17.49
CA SER A 156 -9.77 24.74 17.82
C SER A 156 -8.67 25.37 16.96
N GLY A 157 -8.06 24.62 16.06
CA GLY A 157 -6.85 25.07 15.34
C GLY A 157 -5.55 24.84 16.12
N TYR A 158 -5.60 24.12 17.25
CA TYR A 158 -4.45 23.87 18.10
C TYR A 158 -3.25 23.26 17.36
N TYR A 159 -3.51 22.38 16.41
CA TYR A 159 -2.48 21.71 15.62
C TYR A 159 -2.04 22.49 14.38
N GLY A 160 -2.54 23.70 14.15
CA GLY A 160 -2.21 24.51 12.98
C GLY A 160 -2.74 23.98 11.66
N VAL A 161 -3.61 22.99 11.71
CA VAL A 161 -4.34 22.40 10.58
C VAL A 161 -5.71 23.08 10.50
N ASP A 162 -6.18 23.32 9.29
CA ASP A 162 -7.52 23.79 8.98
C ASP A 162 -8.05 22.99 7.78
N PHE A 163 -8.70 21.88 8.07
CA PHE A 163 -9.15 20.94 7.04
C PHE A 163 -10.11 21.59 6.04
N ASP A 164 -11.06 22.41 6.53
CA ASP A 164 -11.96 23.16 5.63
C ASP A 164 -11.18 23.98 4.61
N LYS A 165 -10.12 24.64 5.08
CA LYS A 165 -9.29 25.49 4.24
C LYS A 165 -8.38 24.69 3.30
N LEU A 166 -7.80 23.60 3.77
CA LEU A 166 -6.98 22.70 2.94
C LEU A 166 -7.78 22.17 1.75
N MET A 167 -9.06 21.84 1.93
CA MET A 167 -9.92 21.38 0.86
C MET A 167 -10.24 22.46 -0.19
N THR A 168 -9.90 23.74 0.05
CA THR A 168 -10.00 24.79 -0.98
C THR A 168 -8.81 24.87 -1.93
N ILE A 169 -7.75 24.07 -1.72
CA ILE A 169 -6.54 24.10 -2.57
C ILE A 169 -6.82 23.29 -3.85
N ASP A 170 -6.80 23.94 -5.02
CA ASP A 170 -7.10 23.30 -6.31
C ASP A 170 -6.18 22.14 -6.66
N THR A 171 -4.94 22.13 -6.18
CA THR A 171 -3.93 21.11 -6.46
C THR A 171 -3.89 19.97 -5.42
N VAL A 172 -4.76 20.00 -4.43
CA VAL A 172 -5.05 18.89 -3.51
C VAL A 172 -6.31 18.19 -4.03
N ASP A 173 -6.23 16.92 -4.33
CA ASP A 173 -7.28 16.22 -5.06
C ASP A 173 -8.35 15.62 -4.14
N PHE A 174 -8.00 15.23 -2.90
CA PHE A 174 -8.92 14.60 -1.96
C PHE A 174 -8.50 14.80 -0.50
N GLY A 175 -9.44 14.57 0.42
CA GLY A 175 -9.20 14.66 1.86
C GLY A 175 -8.76 13.33 2.47
N THR A 176 -7.90 13.39 3.50
CA THR A 176 -7.25 12.25 4.14
C THR A 176 -7.38 12.28 5.67
N PRO A 177 -8.58 12.38 6.26
CA PRO A 177 -8.70 12.43 7.71
C PRO A 177 -8.22 11.12 8.37
N HIS A 178 -7.57 11.27 9.53
CA HIS A 178 -7.25 10.20 10.44
C HIS A 178 -8.20 10.19 11.65
N MET A 179 -8.16 9.13 12.47
CA MET A 179 -8.89 9.10 13.73
C MET A 179 -8.30 8.10 14.74
N TYR A 180 -7.86 8.65 15.87
CA TYR A 180 -7.34 7.90 17.00
C TYR A 180 -8.04 8.34 18.28
N VAL A 181 -9.25 7.80 18.51
CA VAL A 181 -10.17 8.24 19.57
C VAL A 181 -9.55 8.18 20.98
N ASP A 182 -8.74 7.17 21.25
CA ASP A 182 -8.06 6.96 22.53
C ASP A 182 -6.88 7.94 22.75
N GLN A 183 -6.32 8.52 21.68
CA GLN A 183 -5.27 9.54 21.78
C GLN A 183 -5.83 10.96 21.82
N TRP A 184 -6.96 11.20 21.18
CA TRP A 184 -7.54 12.55 21.04
C TRP A 184 -8.61 12.87 22.08
N GLY A 185 -8.95 11.87 22.93
CA GLY A 185 -9.95 12.03 23.99
C GLY A 185 -11.38 12.15 23.45
N PHE A 186 -11.67 11.49 22.34
CA PHE A 186 -13.00 11.41 21.76
C PHE A 186 -13.88 10.43 22.54
N ASP A 187 -15.14 10.76 22.70
CA ASP A 187 -16.15 9.85 23.23
C ASP A 187 -16.66 8.96 22.08
N LEU A 188 -16.60 7.62 22.32
CA LEU A 188 -17.08 6.63 21.37
C LEU A 188 -18.62 6.68 21.23
N GLY A 189 -19.07 6.74 19.99
CA GLY A 189 -20.47 6.81 19.62
C GLY A 189 -20.99 8.23 19.38
N ASP A 190 -20.25 9.25 19.78
CA ASP A 190 -20.60 10.66 19.63
C ASP A 190 -19.54 11.42 18.80
N ASP A 191 -18.36 11.71 19.38
CA ASP A 191 -17.31 12.52 18.75
C ASP A 191 -16.73 11.84 17.51
N ASP A 192 -16.51 10.53 17.58
CA ASP A 192 -15.95 9.74 16.49
C ASP A 192 -16.89 9.69 15.27
N LEU A 193 -18.18 9.51 15.50
CA LEU A 193 -19.17 9.48 14.42
C LEU A 193 -19.38 10.86 13.81
N GLU A 194 -19.38 11.93 14.63
CA GLU A 194 -19.44 13.32 14.14
C GLU A 194 -18.19 13.64 13.30
N TRP A 195 -17.00 13.21 13.73
CA TRP A 195 -15.75 13.37 13.01
C TRP A 195 -15.85 12.83 11.57
N ILE A 196 -16.23 11.57 11.45
CA ILE A 196 -16.35 10.91 10.14
C ILE A 196 -17.36 11.63 9.24
N LYS A 197 -18.53 11.98 9.76
CA LYS A 197 -19.60 12.67 9.00
C LYS A 197 -19.18 14.07 8.54
N ARG A 198 -18.60 14.84 9.45
CA ARG A 198 -18.21 16.24 9.16
C ARG A 198 -17.15 16.30 8.06
N HIS A 199 -16.17 15.39 8.05
CA HIS A 199 -15.16 15.33 7.00
C HIS A 199 -15.76 15.05 5.62
N ALA A 200 -16.69 14.10 5.53
CA ALA A 200 -17.41 13.84 4.28
C ALA A 200 -18.24 15.05 3.81
N GLN A 201 -18.85 15.80 4.73
CA GLN A 201 -19.59 17.02 4.39
C GLN A 201 -18.66 18.13 3.90
N THR A 202 -17.51 18.32 4.55
CA THR A 202 -16.50 19.31 4.13
C THR A 202 -16.00 19.02 2.72
N THR A 203 -15.57 17.78 2.45
CA THR A 203 -15.04 17.40 1.12
C THR A 203 -16.12 17.44 0.04
N SER A 204 -17.35 17.00 0.35
CA SER A 204 -18.50 17.13 -0.56
C SER A 204 -18.81 18.58 -0.89
N SER A 205 -18.71 19.50 0.08
CA SER A 205 -18.89 20.92 -0.14
C SER A 205 -17.79 21.56 -1.00
N ALA A 206 -16.61 20.96 -0.99
CA ALA A 206 -15.46 21.35 -1.83
C ALA A 206 -15.44 20.62 -3.20
N ASP A 207 -16.43 19.78 -3.50
CA ASP A 207 -16.47 18.91 -4.69
C ASP A 207 -15.23 18.01 -4.82
N LYS A 208 -14.82 17.43 -3.70
CA LYS A 208 -13.65 16.53 -3.61
C LYS A 208 -13.98 15.20 -3.00
N PRO A 209 -13.33 14.12 -3.45
CA PRO A 209 -13.42 12.82 -2.79
C PRO A 209 -12.73 12.83 -1.41
N ILE A 210 -12.97 11.78 -0.65
CA ILE A 210 -12.39 11.58 0.68
C ILE A 210 -12.02 10.11 0.88
N ILE A 211 -10.87 9.87 1.48
CA ILE A 211 -10.41 8.56 1.95
C ILE A 211 -10.24 8.66 3.46
N PHE A 212 -10.86 7.77 4.23
CA PHE A 212 -10.57 7.62 5.64
C PHE A 212 -9.22 6.93 5.79
N GLU A 213 -8.15 7.71 5.88
CA GLU A 213 -6.81 7.24 5.55
C GLU A 213 -6.16 6.45 6.67
N GLU A 214 -6.32 6.90 7.92
CA GLU A 214 -5.87 6.15 9.08
C GLU A 214 -6.94 6.16 10.17
N PHE A 215 -7.11 5.03 10.80
CA PHE A 215 -7.85 4.94 12.06
C PHE A 215 -7.37 3.76 12.89
N GLY A 216 -7.55 3.88 14.19
CA GLY A 216 -7.15 2.85 15.13
C GLY A 216 -7.81 3.00 16.48
N LEU A 217 -7.91 1.88 17.21
CA LEU A 217 -8.35 1.81 18.60
C LEU A 217 -7.54 0.74 19.33
N THR A 218 -6.84 1.12 20.41
CA THR A 218 -6.03 0.18 21.19
C THR A 218 -6.85 -0.72 22.08
N ASP A 219 -8.02 -0.25 22.56
CA ASP A 219 -8.94 -1.07 23.35
C ASP A 219 -9.60 -2.15 22.50
N LYS A 220 -8.97 -3.33 22.47
CA LYS A 220 -9.41 -4.49 21.67
C LYS A 220 -10.79 -5.02 22.06
N THR A 221 -11.30 -4.66 23.25
CA THR A 221 -12.63 -5.09 23.70
C THR A 221 -13.75 -4.25 23.09
N LYS A 222 -13.45 -3.03 22.67
CA LYS A 222 -14.38 -2.10 22.04
C LYS A 222 -14.17 -2.00 20.53
N ARG A 223 -12.99 -2.42 20.02
CA ARG A 223 -12.53 -2.22 18.64
C ARG A 223 -13.55 -2.69 17.62
N ASP A 224 -14.03 -3.90 17.72
CA ASP A 224 -14.93 -4.47 16.70
C ASP A 224 -16.26 -3.72 16.63
N ALA A 225 -16.82 -3.30 17.76
CA ALA A 225 -18.05 -2.51 17.78
C ALA A 225 -17.82 -1.12 17.16
N ALA A 226 -16.75 -0.41 17.59
CA ALA A 226 -16.42 0.90 17.05
C ALA A 226 -16.12 0.84 15.55
N TYR A 227 -15.30 -0.12 15.11
CA TYR A 227 -14.99 -0.29 13.68
C TYR A 227 -16.24 -0.64 12.85
N SER A 228 -17.19 -1.43 13.39
CA SER A 228 -18.45 -1.68 12.71
C SER A 228 -19.22 -0.39 12.47
N ASP A 229 -19.35 0.46 13.49
CA ASP A 229 -20.06 1.73 13.40
C ASP A 229 -19.39 2.70 12.42
N TRP A 230 -18.06 2.82 12.48
CA TRP A 230 -17.27 3.67 11.56
C TRP A 230 -17.37 3.20 10.12
N LEU A 231 -17.21 1.90 9.90
CA LEU A 231 -17.23 1.32 8.55
C LEU A 231 -18.65 1.34 7.94
N ASP A 232 -19.69 1.27 8.75
CA ASP A 232 -21.07 1.42 8.26
C ASP A 232 -21.33 2.85 7.72
N ILE A 233 -20.73 3.88 8.33
CA ILE A 233 -20.78 5.25 7.78
C ILE A 233 -19.92 5.34 6.51
N VAL A 234 -18.66 4.87 6.58
CA VAL A 234 -17.70 4.97 5.48
C VAL A 234 -18.16 4.21 4.23
N THR A 235 -18.83 3.07 4.40
CA THR A 235 -19.36 2.29 3.28
C THR A 235 -20.74 2.75 2.78
N GLY A 236 -21.28 3.82 3.36
CA GLY A 236 -22.55 4.44 2.93
C GLY A 236 -23.83 3.71 3.36
N ASP A 237 -23.73 2.70 4.23
CA ASP A 237 -24.92 1.91 4.64
C ASP A 237 -25.84 2.64 5.63
N TYR A 238 -25.33 3.63 6.34
CA TYR A 238 -26.04 4.22 7.50
C TYR A 238 -26.49 5.67 7.32
N TYR A 239 -25.86 6.46 6.44
CA TYR A 239 -26.15 7.88 6.28
C TYR A 239 -26.27 8.29 4.82
N GLU A 240 -27.46 8.74 4.44
CA GLU A 240 -27.71 9.29 3.11
C GLU A 240 -26.91 10.59 2.92
N GLY A 241 -26.13 10.67 1.85
CA GLY A 241 -25.34 11.84 1.49
C GLY A 241 -23.92 11.90 2.11
N VAL A 242 -23.48 10.85 2.79
CA VAL A 242 -22.11 10.71 3.25
C VAL A 242 -21.42 9.61 2.45
N GLU A 243 -20.50 9.98 1.58
CA GLU A 243 -19.79 9.03 0.72
C GLU A 243 -18.29 9.17 0.89
N TYR A 244 -17.66 8.09 1.37
CA TYR A 244 -16.22 7.89 1.29
C TYR A 244 -15.89 7.05 0.06
N GLN A 245 -14.78 7.38 -0.61
CA GLN A 245 -14.31 6.64 -1.78
C GLN A 245 -13.35 5.52 -1.42
N GLY A 246 -12.85 5.50 -0.19
CA GLY A 246 -11.96 4.46 0.31
C GLY A 246 -11.67 4.60 1.78
N PHE A 247 -11.00 3.59 2.33
CA PHE A 247 -10.44 3.65 3.67
C PHE A 247 -9.16 2.82 3.75
N ASN A 248 -8.26 3.25 4.59
CA ASN A 248 -7.12 2.50 5.10
C ASN A 248 -7.18 2.48 6.62
N TYR A 249 -6.32 1.73 7.28
CA TYR A 249 -6.28 1.68 8.74
C TYR A 249 -4.87 1.41 9.24
N TRP A 250 -4.57 1.89 10.39
CA TRP A 250 -3.34 1.61 11.10
C TRP A 250 -3.55 0.48 12.10
N MET A 251 -2.96 -0.72 11.91
CA MET A 251 -2.25 -1.15 10.72
C MET A 251 -2.44 -2.64 10.47
N ILE A 252 -2.21 -3.09 9.25
CA ILE A 252 -2.13 -4.51 8.93
C ILE A 252 -0.70 -5.02 9.12
N ALA A 253 -0.56 -6.19 9.70
CA ALA A 253 0.72 -6.89 9.81
C ALA A 253 0.61 -8.37 9.47
N SER A 254 1.75 -9.02 9.31
CA SER A 254 1.87 -10.43 8.95
C SER A 254 3.09 -11.05 9.65
N TYR A 255 3.56 -12.17 9.12
CA TYR A 255 4.80 -12.80 9.56
C TYR A 255 6.00 -12.06 8.96
N LEU A 256 7.06 -11.97 9.73
CA LEU A 256 8.39 -11.55 9.29
C LEU A 256 9.05 -12.65 8.44
N ASP A 257 10.14 -12.32 7.76
CA ASP A 257 10.88 -13.26 6.89
C ASP A 257 11.41 -14.50 7.63
N ASP A 258 11.64 -14.39 8.94
CA ASP A 258 12.06 -15.50 9.80
C ASP A 258 10.89 -16.39 10.26
N GLY A 259 9.66 -16.08 9.84
CA GLY A 259 8.44 -16.80 10.21
C GLY A 259 7.85 -16.40 11.57
N THR A 260 8.44 -15.43 12.26
CA THR A 260 7.85 -14.88 13.49
C THR A 260 6.72 -13.90 13.17
N LEU A 261 5.69 -13.86 14.02
CA LEU A 261 4.60 -12.89 13.87
C LEU A 261 5.11 -11.50 14.24
N TYR A 262 4.79 -10.49 13.39
CA TYR A 262 5.08 -9.09 13.72
C TYR A 262 4.53 -8.75 15.11
N GLN A 263 5.34 -8.12 15.93
CA GLN A 263 4.92 -7.73 17.28
C GLN A 263 4.03 -6.47 17.21
N ASP A 264 2.89 -6.51 17.91
CA ASP A 264 1.99 -5.37 18.08
C ASP A 264 2.62 -4.34 19.03
N TYR A 265 3.44 -3.42 18.50
CA TYR A 265 4.23 -2.47 19.30
C TYR A 265 3.40 -1.30 19.82
N ASP A 266 2.36 -0.91 19.11
CA ASP A 266 1.55 0.27 19.40
C ASP A 266 0.10 -0.05 19.82
N GLY A 267 -0.27 -1.32 19.76
CA GLY A 267 -1.60 -1.78 20.16
C GLY A 267 -2.66 -1.73 19.06
N TYR A 268 -2.34 -1.23 17.88
CA TYR A 268 -3.30 -1.05 16.77
C TYR A 268 -3.32 -2.21 15.77
N THR A 269 -2.33 -3.09 15.79
CA THR A 269 -2.16 -4.13 14.77
C THR A 269 -3.39 -5.01 14.59
N VAL A 270 -3.78 -5.20 13.34
CA VAL A 270 -4.70 -6.23 12.85
C VAL A 270 -3.91 -7.17 11.95
N TYR A 271 -3.91 -8.46 12.25
CA TYR A 271 -3.14 -9.42 11.47
C TYR A 271 -3.88 -9.87 10.21
N GLY A 272 -3.20 -9.82 9.06
CA GLY A 272 -3.74 -10.25 7.76
C GLY A 272 -3.95 -11.76 7.65
N PRO A 273 -3.05 -12.65 8.16
CA PRO A 273 -3.26 -14.10 8.13
C PRO A 273 -4.45 -14.55 8.96
N GLU A 274 -5.17 -15.56 8.47
CA GLU A 274 -6.26 -16.22 9.20
C GLU A 274 -5.74 -17.01 10.41
N GLY A 275 -6.58 -17.18 11.44
CA GLY A 275 -6.27 -17.99 12.60
C GLY A 275 -5.48 -17.28 13.69
N ILE A 276 -5.26 -15.97 13.57
CA ILE A 276 -4.74 -15.14 14.63
C ILE A 276 -5.91 -14.64 15.50
N GLU A 277 -6.33 -15.46 16.43
CA GLU A 277 -7.56 -15.31 17.22
C GLU A 277 -7.81 -13.88 17.76
N LYS A 278 -6.74 -13.17 18.12
CA LYS A 278 -6.85 -11.81 18.70
C LYS A 278 -7.40 -10.75 17.76
N THR A 279 -7.36 -10.97 16.44
CA THR A 279 -7.74 -9.97 15.44
C THR A 279 -8.57 -10.52 14.29
N ASP A 280 -8.95 -11.81 14.29
CA ASP A 280 -9.70 -12.43 13.19
C ASP A 280 -11.07 -11.77 12.97
N SER A 281 -11.77 -11.37 14.04
CA SER A 281 -13.05 -10.67 13.93
C SER A 281 -12.88 -9.27 13.31
N THR A 282 -11.90 -8.51 13.78
CA THR A 282 -11.56 -7.19 13.21
C THR A 282 -11.16 -7.31 11.75
N ARG A 283 -10.28 -8.27 11.42
CA ARG A 283 -9.90 -8.55 10.03
C ARG A 283 -11.12 -8.84 9.15
N THR A 284 -12.06 -9.62 9.64
CA THR A 284 -13.28 -9.96 8.91
C THR A 284 -14.15 -8.74 8.67
N LEU A 285 -14.29 -7.83 9.65
CA LEU A 285 -14.99 -6.56 9.48
C LEU A 285 -14.34 -5.71 8.37
N MET A 286 -13.02 -5.57 8.39
CA MET A 286 -12.27 -4.80 7.38
C MET A 286 -12.45 -5.39 5.98
N MET A 287 -12.36 -6.71 5.85
CA MET A 287 -12.56 -7.38 4.56
C MET A 287 -14.00 -7.21 4.03
N ASN A 288 -14.99 -7.29 4.91
CA ASN A 288 -16.39 -7.09 4.53
C ASN A 288 -16.64 -5.64 4.07
N ALA A 289 -16.09 -4.67 4.78
CA ALA A 289 -16.19 -3.26 4.40
C ALA A 289 -15.48 -2.99 3.06
N ALA A 290 -14.27 -3.51 2.86
CA ALA A 290 -13.57 -3.41 1.58
C ALA A 290 -14.39 -3.99 0.43
N ALA A 291 -15.06 -5.13 0.65
CA ALA A 291 -15.92 -5.72 -0.37
C ALA A 291 -17.16 -4.88 -0.68
N LYS A 292 -17.75 -4.23 0.32
CA LYS A 292 -18.85 -3.28 0.10
C LYS A 292 -18.36 -2.11 -0.77
N MET A 293 -17.20 -1.53 -0.45
CA MET A 293 -16.62 -0.43 -1.23
C MET A 293 -16.34 -0.82 -2.68
N GLU A 294 -15.79 -2.00 -2.89
CA GLU A 294 -15.53 -2.53 -4.23
C GLU A 294 -16.78 -3.04 -4.96
N LYS A 295 -17.93 -3.03 -4.32
CA LYS A 295 -19.18 -3.65 -4.82
C LYS A 295 -18.99 -5.13 -5.19
N LYS A 296 -18.11 -5.82 -4.47
CA LYS A 296 -17.80 -7.24 -4.64
C LYS A 296 -18.28 -8.01 -3.41
N ASN A 297 -18.84 -9.18 -3.65
CA ASN A 297 -19.18 -10.12 -2.58
C ASN A 297 -17.98 -11.03 -2.32
N ILE A 298 -17.29 -10.89 -1.19
CA ILE A 298 -16.06 -11.65 -0.83
C ILE A 298 -16.34 -13.13 -0.57
N VAL A 299 -17.46 -13.66 -0.92
CA VAL A 299 -17.92 -14.93 -0.36
C VAL A 299 -17.50 -16.15 -1.16
N ASN A 300 -17.01 -15.95 -2.39
CA ASN A 300 -16.52 -17.03 -3.23
C ASN A 300 -15.02 -17.18 -3.04
N THR A 301 -14.57 -18.32 -2.51
CA THR A 301 -13.14 -18.60 -2.27
C THR A 301 -12.77 -19.97 -2.81
N THR A 302 -11.52 -20.17 -3.19
CA THR A 302 -10.97 -21.50 -3.48
C THR A 302 -10.48 -22.16 -2.20
N ASP A 303 -10.51 -23.50 -2.14
CA ASP A 303 -10.03 -24.29 -1.00
C ASP A 303 -8.51 -24.16 -0.77
N LYS A 304 -7.78 -23.70 -1.78
CA LYS A 304 -6.33 -23.43 -1.72
C LYS A 304 -5.99 -22.24 -2.60
N SER A 305 -5.00 -21.46 -2.19
CA SER A 305 -4.42 -20.37 -3.00
C SER A 305 -3.43 -20.87 -4.06
N THR A 306 -2.90 -22.09 -3.91
CA THR A 306 -1.89 -22.65 -4.80
C THR A 306 -2.15 -24.11 -5.09
N TYR A 307 -2.02 -24.48 -6.36
CA TYR A 307 -2.11 -25.85 -6.88
C TYR A 307 -0.87 -26.18 -7.69
N SER A 308 -0.56 -27.46 -7.83
CA SER A 308 0.55 -27.94 -8.64
C SER A 308 0.14 -29.08 -9.54
N PHE A 309 0.74 -29.14 -10.72
CA PHE A 309 0.61 -30.23 -11.67
C PHE A 309 2.00 -30.66 -12.15
N ASP A 310 2.27 -31.95 -12.07
CA ASP A 310 3.50 -32.55 -12.56
C ASP A 310 3.22 -33.33 -13.84
N ARG A 311 3.81 -32.92 -14.96
CA ARG A 311 3.62 -33.53 -16.28
C ARG A 311 3.99 -35.01 -16.32
N SER A 312 4.96 -35.43 -15.51
CA SER A 312 5.44 -36.81 -15.41
C SER A 312 4.41 -37.74 -14.74
N LYS A 313 3.43 -37.14 -14.04
CA LYS A 313 2.39 -37.84 -13.31
C LYS A 313 1.06 -37.79 -14.05
N SER A 314 0.18 -38.70 -13.70
CA SER A 314 -1.22 -38.70 -14.13
C SER A 314 -2.09 -38.01 -13.07
N GLY A 315 -3.16 -37.38 -13.49
CA GLY A 315 -4.15 -36.76 -12.62
C GLY A 315 -4.59 -35.41 -13.15
N ASN A 316 -5.75 -34.98 -12.71
CA ASN A 316 -6.28 -33.67 -13.00
C ASN A 316 -6.00 -32.75 -11.80
N VAL A 317 -6.12 -31.44 -12.00
CA VAL A 317 -6.15 -30.47 -10.87
C VAL A 317 -7.60 -30.18 -10.55
N VAL A 318 -7.99 -30.40 -9.30
CA VAL A 318 -9.33 -30.13 -8.79
C VAL A 318 -9.26 -28.93 -7.87
N VAL A 319 -10.04 -27.91 -8.20
CA VAL A 319 -10.20 -26.66 -7.43
C VAL A 319 -11.60 -26.67 -6.84
N ASN A 320 -11.72 -26.79 -5.53
CA ASN A 320 -13.00 -26.65 -4.85
C ASN A 320 -13.25 -25.18 -4.52
N VAL A 321 -14.47 -24.74 -4.73
CA VAL A 321 -14.88 -23.34 -4.54
C VAL A 321 -15.97 -23.27 -3.48
N SER A 322 -15.76 -22.48 -2.46
CA SER A 322 -16.84 -22.11 -1.53
C SER A 322 -17.68 -21.02 -2.20
N MET A 323 -18.75 -21.44 -2.87
CA MET A 323 -19.69 -20.51 -3.51
C MET A 323 -20.75 -20.08 -2.51
N LYS A 324 -20.97 -18.78 -2.40
CA LYS A 324 -22.08 -18.21 -1.64
C LYS A 324 -22.97 -17.33 -2.51
N GLU A 325 -22.46 -16.85 -3.65
CA GLU A 325 -23.26 -16.11 -4.61
C GLU A 325 -22.94 -16.55 -6.05
N GLY A 326 -23.99 -16.70 -6.86
CA GLY A 326 -23.89 -17.10 -8.24
C GLY A 326 -23.55 -18.58 -8.42
N SER A 327 -22.99 -18.91 -9.58
CA SER A 327 -22.53 -20.25 -9.94
C SER A 327 -21.22 -20.16 -10.74
N ILE A 328 -20.47 -21.24 -10.78
CA ILE A 328 -19.23 -21.30 -11.57
C ILE A 328 -19.59 -21.32 -13.06
N SER A 329 -19.07 -20.38 -13.84
CA SER A 329 -19.27 -20.27 -15.29
C SER A 329 -18.05 -20.66 -16.12
N GLY A 330 -16.89 -20.86 -15.49
CA GLY A 330 -15.67 -21.26 -16.18
C GLY A 330 -14.42 -21.12 -15.33
N VAL A 331 -13.27 -21.29 -15.99
CA VAL A 331 -11.94 -21.07 -15.40
C VAL A 331 -11.02 -20.39 -16.42
N GLU A 332 -10.16 -19.55 -15.90
CA GLU A 332 -9.10 -18.87 -16.66
C GLU A 332 -7.74 -19.29 -16.12
N VAL A 333 -6.80 -19.53 -17.00
CA VAL A 333 -5.41 -19.88 -16.69
C VAL A 333 -4.48 -19.00 -17.50
N GLY A 334 -3.59 -18.26 -16.82
CA GLY A 334 -2.64 -17.35 -17.46
C GLY A 334 -3.33 -16.30 -18.35
N GLY A 335 -4.44 -15.72 -17.88
CA GLY A 335 -5.20 -14.69 -18.61
C GLY A 335 -6.06 -15.21 -19.76
N LYS A 336 -6.14 -16.54 -19.97
CA LYS A 336 -6.94 -17.15 -21.04
C LYS A 336 -8.07 -18.00 -20.50
N LYS A 337 -9.30 -17.71 -20.90
CA LYS A 337 -10.45 -18.56 -20.59
C LYS A 337 -10.29 -19.91 -21.26
N LEU A 338 -10.43 -20.99 -20.52
CA LEU A 338 -10.34 -22.35 -21.04
C LEU A 338 -11.56 -22.72 -21.89
N SER A 339 -11.32 -23.59 -22.89
CA SER A 339 -12.40 -24.28 -23.59
C SER A 339 -13.12 -25.27 -22.66
N SER A 340 -14.41 -25.47 -22.86
CA SER A 340 -15.20 -26.49 -22.14
C SER A 340 -14.64 -27.91 -22.27
N ASP A 341 -13.82 -28.16 -23.30
CA ASP A 341 -13.13 -29.45 -23.47
C ASP A 341 -11.95 -29.66 -22.52
N ASP A 342 -11.40 -28.58 -21.95
CA ASP A 342 -10.19 -28.58 -21.12
C ASP A 342 -10.46 -28.64 -19.62
N TYR A 343 -11.72 -28.48 -19.21
CA TYR A 343 -12.13 -28.61 -17.80
C TYR A 343 -13.53 -29.21 -17.67
N THR A 344 -13.93 -29.50 -16.43
CA THR A 344 -15.31 -29.84 -16.09
C THR A 344 -15.73 -29.18 -14.80
N ILE A 345 -17.02 -28.85 -14.69
CA ILE A 345 -17.62 -28.30 -13.45
C ILE A 345 -18.57 -29.40 -12.91
N ARG A 346 -18.46 -29.68 -11.61
CA ARG A 346 -19.40 -30.53 -10.88
C ARG A 346 -19.71 -29.91 -9.53
N GLY A 347 -20.94 -29.35 -9.40
CA GLY A 347 -21.29 -28.56 -8.24
C GLY A 347 -20.32 -27.36 -8.11
N ASN A 348 -19.70 -27.23 -6.96
CA ASN A 348 -18.75 -26.17 -6.66
C ASN A 348 -17.28 -26.59 -6.89
N ALA A 349 -17.02 -27.59 -7.72
CA ALA A 349 -15.66 -28.01 -8.05
C ALA A 349 -15.37 -27.85 -9.55
N VAL A 350 -14.21 -27.27 -9.86
CA VAL A 350 -13.65 -27.20 -11.20
C VAL A 350 -12.51 -28.20 -11.32
N THR A 351 -12.59 -29.08 -12.30
CA THR A 351 -11.53 -30.02 -12.61
C THR A 351 -10.83 -29.59 -13.90
N ILE A 352 -9.61 -29.11 -13.82
CA ILE A 352 -8.76 -28.78 -14.97
C ILE A 352 -8.11 -30.10 -15.42
N LYS A 353 -8.32 -30.45 -16.70
CA LYS A 353 -7.91 -31.75 -17.23
C LYS A 353 -6.40 -31.85 -17.42
N ALA A 354 -5.84 -32.98 -17.10
CA ALA A 354 -4.42 -33.29 -17.35
C ALA A 354 -4.04 -33.14 -18.84
N SER A 355 -4.97 -33.45 -19.76
CA SER A 355 -4.74 -33.26 -21.19
C SER A 355 -4.46 -31.83 -21.58
N TYR A 356 -5.08 -30.85 -20.92
CA TYR A 356 -4.78 -29.45 -21.07
C TYR A 356 -3.44 -29.12 -20.45
N LEU A 357 -3.25 -29.48 -19.17
CA LEU A 357 -2.08 -29.13 -18.38
C LEU A 357 -0.77 -29.66 -18.96
N LYS A 358 -0.81 -30.84 -19.57
CA LYS A 358 0.36 -31.42 -20.26
C LYS A 358 0.83 -30.63 -21.47
N ARG A 359 -0.01 -29.80 -22.07
CA ARG A 359 0.33 -28.94 -23.20
C ARG A 359 0.85 -27.56 -22.78
N GLN A 360 0.77 -27.24 -21.48
CA GLN A 360 1.22 -25.93 -20.99
C GLN A 360 2.74 -25.93 -20.81
N GLU A 361 3.35 -24.76 -20.88
CA GLU A 361 4.75 -24.58 -20.54
C GLU A 361 5.00 -24.82 -19.04
N LEU A 362 6.26 -25.12 -18.68
CA LEU A 362 6.65 -25.26 -17.28
C LEU A 362 6.76 -23.87 -16.68
N ALA A 363 5.73 -23.45 -15.97
CA ALA A 363 5.61 -22.11 -15.41
C ALA A 363 4.61 -22.08 -14.24
N LYS A 364 4.59 -20.93 -13.54
CA LYS A 364 3.55 -20.57 -12.61
C LYS A 364 2.52 -19.69 -13.32
N TYR A 365 1.26 -20.08 -13.26
CA TYR A 365 0.14 -19.38 -13.89
C TYR A 365 -0.73 -18.73 -12.83
N SER A 366 -1.07 -17.46 -13.02
CA SER A 366 -2.19 -16.84 -12.31
C SER A 366 -3.50 -17.31 -12.91
N CYS A 367 -4.42 -17.74 -12.08
CA CYS A 367 -5.69 -18.34 -12.50
C CYS A 367 -6.85 -17.71 -11.73
N ARG A 368 -8.06 -17.80 -12.29
CA ARG A 368 -9.29 -17.42 -11.60
C ARG A 368 -10.46 -18.29 -12.00
N ILE A 369 -11.38 -18.48 -11.08
CA ILE A 369 -12.67 -19.09 -11.34
C ILE A 369 -13.64 -18.01 -11.81
N LEU A 370 -14.24 -18.20 -12.98
CA LEU A 370 -15.25 -17.30 -13.52
C LEU A 370 -16.62 -17.66 -12.89
N THR A 371 -17.33 -16.67 -12.40
CA THR A 371 -18.62 -16.82 -11.72
C THR A 371 -19.71 -15.97 -12.38
N THR A 372 -20.97 -16.33 -12.17
CA THR A 372 -22.15 -15.56 -12.64
C THR A 372 -22.58 -14.49 -11.64
N GLY A 373 -22.07 -14.52 -10.42
CA GLY A 373 -22.33 -13.57 -9.34
C GLY A 373 -21.23 -13.63 -8.30
N GLY A 374 -21.09 -12.57 -7.50
CA GLY A 374 -20.04 -12.40 -6.53
C GLY A 374 -18.64 -12.19 -7.18
N ASN A 375 -17.61 -12.28 -6.35
CA ASN A 375 -16.22 -12.16 -6.80
C ASN A 375 -15.76 -13.40 -7.60
N GLN A 376 -14.68 -13.24 -8.34
CA GLN A 376 -14.01 -14.30 -9.08
C GLN A 376 -12.76 -14.75 -8.32
N PRO A 377 -12.79 -15.89 -7.59
CA PRO A 377 -11.66 -16.34 -6.79
C PRO A 377 -10.41 -16.57 -7.63
N LYS A 378 -9.28 -16.06 -7.15
CA LYS A 378 -7.96 -16.20 -7.79
C LYS A 378 -7.17 -17.33 -7.12
N PHE A 379 -6.32 -18.01 -7.87
CA PHE A 379 -5.37 -19.01 -7.38
C PHE A 379 -4.15 -19.12 -8.30
N ASN A 380 -3.07 -19.68 -7.81
CA ASN A 380 -1.87 -19.95 -8.58
C ASN A 380 -1.80 -21.44 -8.96
N LEU A 381 -1.37 -21.74 -10.18
CA LEU A 381 -1.14 -23.10 -10.67
C LEU A 381 0.30 -23.22 -11.17
N THR A 382 1.09 -24.09 -10.55
CA THR A 382 2.44 -24.41 -11.01
C THR A 382 2.43 -25.66 -11.86
N VAL A 383 2.87 -25.57 -13.11
CA VAL A 383 3.12 -26.71 -13.99
C VAL A 383 4.61 -27.04 -13.96
N SER A 384 4.95 -28.25 -13.56
CA SER A 384 6.32 -28.76 -13.46
C SER A 384 6.45 -30.13 -14.16
N ASP A 385 7.66 -30.60 -14.32
CA ASP A 385 7.96 -31.94 -14.84
C ASP A 385 9.12 -32.55 -14.05
N SER A 386 8.81 -33.46 -13.12
CA SER A 386 9.81 -34.07 -12.27
C SER A 386 10.63 -35.15 -13.00
N SER A 387 10.27 -35.53 -14.24
CA SER A 387 11.09 -36.41 -15.07
C SER A 387 12.28 -35.72 -15.72
N ILE A 388 12.22 -34.39 -15.79
CA ILE A 388 13.33 -33.56 -16.31
C ILE A 388 14.35 -33.37 -15.17
N PRO A 389 15.57 -33.88 -15.28
CA PRO A 389 16.61 -33.66 -14.30
C PRO A 389 16.88 -32.16 -14.17
N LYS A 390 16.90 -31.66 -12.94
CA LYS A 390 17.27 -30.24 -12.71
C LYS A 390 18.72 -30.03 -13.13
N PRO A 391 19.04 -28.93 -13.84
CA PRO A 391 20.41 -28.49 -14.06
C PRO A 391 21.10 -28.27 -12.71
N ILE A 392 22.37 -28.59 -12.63
CA ILE A 392 23.21 -28.32 -11.45
C ILE A 392 24.13 -27.15 -11.81
N ILE A 393 24.10 -26.12 -11.00
CA ILE A 393 24.96 -24.92 -11.16
C ILE A 393 26.03 -24.99 -10.07
N SER A 394 27.26 -24.72 -10.46
CA SER A 394 28.40 -24.67 -9.52
C SER A 394 29.31 -23.47 -9.87
N PRO A 395 29.62 -22.63 -8.87
CA PRO A 395 29.13 -22.63 -7.50
C PRO A 395 27.68 -22.13 -7.41
N GLU A 396 26.94 -22.60 -6.42
CA GLU A 396 25.56 -22.15 -6.16
C GLU A 396 25.51 -20.74 -5.54
N ILE A 397 26.57 -20.34 -4.85
CA ILE A 397 26.71 -19.03 -4.22
C ILE A 397 28.02 -18.41 -4.70
N ILE A 398 27.94 -17.20 -5.19
CA ILE A 398 29.06 -16.42 -5.66
C ILE A 398 29.16 -15.15 -4.82
N SER A 399 30.34 -14.89 -4.26
CA SER A 399 30.64 -13.62 -3.60
C SER A 399 31.62 -12.84 -4.46
N VAL A 400 31.28 -11.64 -4.86
CA VAL A 400 32.13 -10.77 -5.68
C VAL A 400 32.60 -9.59 -4.84
N ASP A 401 33.91 -9.30 -4.88
CA ASP A 401 34.44 -8.06 -4.29
C ASP A 401 34.11 -6.89 -5.23
N VAL A 402 33.23 -5.98 -4.79
CA VAL A 402 32.83 -4.81 -5.57
C VAL A 402 33.92 -3.75 -5.78
N ASN A 403 35.13 -3.97 -5.19
CA ASN A 403 36.25 -3.09 -5.44
C ASN A 403 36.77 -3.28 -6.87
N PRO A 404 36.73 -2.25 -7.75
CA PRO A 404 37.12 -2.39 -9.17
C PRO A 404 38.55 -2.92 -9.40
N LYS A 405 39.45 -2.78 -8.40
CA LYS A 405 40.82 -3.28 -8.47
C LYS A 405 40.97 -4.76 -8.10
N LYS A 406 39.90 -5.36 -7.58
CA LYS A 406 39.88 -6.76 -7.12
C LYS A 406 38.74 -7.57 -7.77
N CYS A 407 37.88 -6.91 -8.53
CA CYS A 407 36.83 -7.59 -9.27
C CYS A 407 37.47 -8.45 -10.37
N SER A 408 37.10 -9.71 -10.44
CA SER A 408 37.51 -10.65 -11.49
C SER A 408 36.27 -11.35 -12.05
N ASP A 409 36.43 -11.86 -13.26
CA ASP A 409 35.40 -12.70 -13.86
C ASP A 409 35.16 -13.93 -12.99
N VAL A 410 33.93 -14.42 -13.03
CA VAL A 410 33.48 -15.58 -12.27
C VAL A 410 33.06 -16.67 -13.25
N ASP A 411 33.67 -17.81 -13.15
CA ASP A 411 33.33 -19.00 -13.93
C ASP A 411 32.19 -19.74 -13.23
N ILE A 412 31.09 -19.92 -13.97
CA ILE A 412 29.92 -20.71 -13.53
C ILE A 412 29.82 -21.93 -14.44
N THR A 413 29.94 -23.11 -13.87
CA THR A 413 29.70 -24.35 -14.61
C THR A 413 28.27 -24.83 -14.39
N MET A 414 27.61 -25.30 -15.46
CA MET A 414 26.27 -25.84 -15.41
C MET A 414 26.20 -27.22 -16.03
N ASP A 415 25.89 -28.23 -15.20
CA ASP A 415 25.48 -29.54 -15.72
C ASP A 415 24.04 -29.45 -16.21
N ARG A 416 23.87 -29.22 -17.51
CA ARG A 416 22.58 -28.96 -18.15
C ARG A 416 21.63 -30.15 -18.16
N LYS A 417 22.16 -31.35 -17.94
CA LYS A 417 21.40 -32.58 -18.15
C LYS A 417 20.77 -32.60 -19.56
N THR A 418 19.44 -32.50 -19.61
CA THR A 418 18.66 -32.43 -20.86
C THR A 418 18.13 -31.02 -21.16
N SER A 419 18.55 -30.01 -20.39
CA SER A 419 18.07 -28.64 -20.53
C SER A 419 18.94 -27.85 -21.53
N GLU A 420 18.31 -26.92 -22.25
CA GLU A 420 19.02 -25.95 -23.08
C GLU A 420 19.36 -24.70 -22.26
N PHE A 421 20.57 -24.19 -22.45
CA PHE A 421 20.94 -22.88 -21.93
C PHE A 421 20.31 -21.79 -22.79
N ARG A 422 19.58 -20.86 -22.17
CA ARG A 422 18.90 -19.78 -22.89
C ARG A 422 19.43 -18.40 -22.56
N GLY A 423 20.27 -18.29 -21.54
CA GLY A 423 20.84 -17.02 -21.10
C GLY A 423 20.95 -16.91 -19.58
N ILE A 424 21.46 -15.79 -19.14
CA ILE A 424 21.61 -15.43 -17.73
C ILE A 424 20.68 -14.24 -17.43
N VAL A 425 19.99 -14.31 -16.31
CA VAL A 425 19.18 -13.23 -15.78
C VAL A 425 19.75 -12.87 -14.40
N ALA A 426 20.16 -11.63 -14.20
CA ALA A 426 20.59 -11.10 -12.93
C ALA A 426 19.56 -10.04 -12.49
N ASP A 427 19.01 -10.21 -11.29
CA ASP A 427 17.99 -9.32 -10.71
C ASP A 427 16.84 -8.99 -11.67
N GLY A 428 16.31 -10.04 -12.34
CA GLY A 428 15.21 -9.89 -13.29
C GLY A 428 15.57 -9.33 -14.67
N LYS A 429 16.83 -8.90 -14.89
CA LYS A 429 17.32 -8.35 -16.15
C LYS A 429 18.12 -9.40 -16.92
N ALA A 430 17.74 -9.64 -18.19
CA ALA A 430 18.51 -10.49 -19.07
C ALA A 430 19.87 -9.85 -19.36
N LEU A 431 20.94 -10.62 -19.17
CA LEU A 431 22.29 -10.23 -19.53
C LEU A 431 22.56 -10.52 -21.01
N ALA A 432 23.41 -9.71 -21.64
CA ALA A 432 23.79 -9.84 -23.03
C ALA A 432 25.03 -10.72 -23.22
N GLU A 433 24.89 -11.78 -24.02
CA GLU A 433 26.05 -12.62 -24.38
C GLU A 433 27.08 -11.83 -25.20
N GLY A 434 28.34 -12.02 -24.91
CA GLY A 434 29.45 -11.30 -25.51
C GLY A 434 29.77 -9.96 -24.86
N THR A 435 28.89 -9.41 -24.03
CA THR A 435 29.10 -8.15 -23.30
C THR A 435 29.14 -8.39 -21.80
N ASP A 436 28.11 -9.03 -21.25
CA ASP A 436 27.97 -9.23 -19.82
C ASP A 436 28.45 -10.63 -19.39
N TYR A 437 28.39 -11.60 -20.29
CA TYR A 437 28.91 -12.94 -20.08
C TYR A 437 29.35 -13.58 -21.42
N THR A 438 30.13 -14.63 -21.32
CA THR A 438 30.49 -15.48 -22.47
C THR A 438 30.22 -16.94 -22.15
N THR A 439 29.85 -17.72 -23.14
CA THR A 439 29.68 -19.17 -23.00
C THR A 439 30.86 -19.91 -23.65
N SER A 440 31.32 -20.99 -23.04
CA SER A 440 32.34 -21.86 -23.59
C SER A 440 31.99 -23.32 -23.36
N GLY A 441 31.95 -24.13 -24.41
CA GLY A 441 31.71 -25.56 -24.34
C GLY A 441 30.25 -25.95 -24.05
N ASP A 442 30.06 -27.24 -23.79
CA ASP A 442 28.75 -27.84 -23.45
C ASP A 442 28.48 -27.94 -21.94
N THR A 443 29.32 -27.32 -21.16
CA THR A 443 29.18 -27.29 -19.69
C THR A 443 28.68 -25.94 -19.24
#